data_0c34a6e0a7b2f8140445234c602186e3
#
_entry.id   0c34a6e0a7b2f8140445234c602186e3
#
_cell.length_a   1.000
_cell.length_b   1.000
_cell.length_c   1.000
_cell.angle_alpha   90.00
_cell.angle_beta   90.00
_cell.angle_gamma   90.00
#
_symmetry.space_group_name_H-M   'P 1'
#
loop_
_entity.id
_entity.type
_entity.pdbx_description
1 polymer ?
#
loop_
_entity_poly.entity_id
_entity_poly.type
_entity_poly.pdbx_seq_one_letter_code
_entity_poly.pdbx_strand_id
1 'polypeptide(L)'
;RVFLTGSIEFIKHRETVAFTFTSGFITGAFLVYLSASQHVFEDQYGMVESFPYIFAGLAVSIGLSTFLNGTLVMKFGMRKLALMALSAFCGIALLYVLLFWNQPNPSVAVLVAFLSVQFFCLGFLWGNFRSIAMEPIGHIAGIGAAINGFVSTVIAVPIASYIGQFVTDTVWPMFVGLAVCGLISLGIMLLVRKPRPIASLSKG
;
A
#
# COMPACT_ATOMS: atom_id res chain seq x y z
N ARG A 1 -24.59 -18.77 -9.32
CA ARG A 1 -24.34 -19.64 -8.15
C ARG A 1 -22.87 -19.68 -7.76
N VAL A 2 -21.95 -19.93 -8.71
CA VAL A 2 -20.49 -20.02 -8.43
C VAL A 2 -19.94 -18.75 -7.79
N PHE A 3 -20.34 -17.57 -8.27
CA PHE A 3 -19.89 -16.29 -7.73
C PHE A 3 -20.38 -16.05 -6.29
N LEU A 4 -21.65 -16.37 -6.02
CA LEU A 4 -22.22 -16.23 -4.66
C LEU A 4 -21.51 -17.14 -3.66
N THR A 5 -21.27 -18.41 -4.04
CA THR A 5 -20.55 -19.36 -3.19
C THR A 5 -19.13 -18.89 -2.91
N GLY A 6 -18.42 -18.40 -3.95
CA GLY A 6 -17.07 -17.84 -3.80
C GLY A 6 -17.03 -16.59 -2.92
N SER A 7 -18.02 -15.70 -3.01
CA SER A 7 -18.11 -14.52 -2.14
C SER A 7 -18.37 -14.89 -0.69
N ILE A 8 -19.21 -15.88 -0.42
CA ILE A 8 -19.45 -16.36 0.94
C ILE A 8 -18.17 -16.98 1.53
N GLU A 9 -17.45 -17.74 0.72
CA GLU A 9 -16.18 -18.35 1.15
C GLU A 9 -15.11 -17.30 1.40
N PHE A 10 -15.00 -16.27 0.54
CA PHE A 10 -14.12 -15.12 0.74
C PHE A 10 -14.31 -14.47 2.11
N ILE A 11 -15.56 -14.21 2.50
CA ILE A 11 -15.90 -13.53 3.76
C ILE A 11 -15.60 -14.42 4.99
N LYS A 12 -15.66 -15.73 4.85
CA LYS A 12 -15.36 -16.68 5.95
C LYS A 12 -13.90 -16.64 6.38
N HIS A 13 -12.99 -16.28 5.48
CA HIS A 13 -11.56 -16.22 5.77
C HIS A 13 -11.15 -14.84 6.27
N ARG A 14 -11.06 -14.67 7.61
CA ARG A 14 -10.67 -13.42 8.26
C ARG A 14 -9.38 -12.83 7.71
N GLU A 15 -8.43 -13.67 7.37
CA GLU A 15 -7.14 -13.27 6.78
C GLU A 15 -7.33 -12.64 5.40
N THR A 16 -8.09 -13.28 4.52
CA THR A 16 -8.43 -12.78 3.19
C THR A 16 -9.10 -11.41 3.27
N VAL A 17 -10.11 -11.28 4.13
CA VAL A 17 -10.83 -10.02 4.34
C VAL A 17 -9.88 -8.95 4.84
N ALA A 18 -9.12 -9.22 5.89
CA ALA A 18 -8.21 -8.26 6.50
C ALA A 18 -7.14 -7.74 5.52
N PHE A 19 -6.49 -8.64 4.78
CA PHE A 19 -5.49 -8.23 3.79
C PHE A 19 -6.09 -7.55 2.55
N THR A 20 -7.36 -7.81 2.25
CA THR A 20 -8.11 -7.05 1.23
C THR A 20 -8.34 -5.61 1.69
N PHE A 21 -8.76 -5.39 2.93
CA PHE A 21 -8.88 -4.04 3.50
C PHE A 21 -7.53 -3.33 3.53
N THR A 22 -6.48 -4.01 4.00
CA THR A 22 -5.11 -3.48 4.00
C THR A 22 -4.66 -3.08 2.58
N SER A 23 -4.94 -3.92 1.58
CA SER A 23 -4.69 -3.59 0.16
C SER A 23 -5.44 -2.34 -0.27
N GLY A 24 -6.69 -2.17 0.18
CA GLY A 24 -7.51 -0.98 -0.11
C GLY A 24 -6.90 0.30 0.45
N PHE A 25 -6.47 0.30 1.71
CA PHE A 25 -5.83 1.47 2.33
C PHE A 25 -4.50 1.83 1.65
N ILE A 26 -3.67 0.84 1.34
CA ILE A 26 -2.39 1.09 0.67
C ILE A 26 -2.60 1.55 -0.78
N THR A 27 -3.58 0.99 -1.49
CA THR A 27 -3.96 1.49 -2.82
C THR A 27 -4.54 2.91 -2.72
N GLY A 28 -5.32 3.21 -1.68
CA GLY A 28 -5.83 4.55 -1.40
C GLY A 28 -4.70 5.55 -1.20
N ALA A 29 -3.70 5.22 -0.39
CA ALA A 29 -2.50 6.04 -0.20
C ALA A 29 -1.79 6.35 -1.53
N PHE A 30 -1.64 5.35 -2.40
CA PHE A 30 -1.06 5.55 -3.73
C PHE A 30 -1.94 6.44 -4.62
N LEU A 31 -3.26 6.25 -4.60
CA LEU A 31 -4.19 7.07 -5.38
C LEU A 31 -4.25 8.53 -4.91
N VAL A 32 -4.01 8.82 -3.62
CA VAL A 32 -3.82 10.21 -3.14
C VAL A 32 -2.67 10.86 -3.89
N TYR A 33 -1.50 10.21 -3.96
CA TYR A 33 -0.38 10.70 -4.74
C TYR A 33 -0.76 10.84 -6.21
N LEU A 34 -1.36 9.83 -6.81
CA LEU A 34 -1.66 9.82 -8.24
C LEU A 34 -2.60 10.97 -8.63
N SER A 35 -3.62 11.26 -7.81
CA SER A 35 -4.57 12.34 -8.05
C SER A 35 -3.98 13.73 -7.83
N ALA A 36 -3.02 13.87 -6.93
CA ALA A 36 -2.42 15.16 -6.57
C ALA A 36 -1.08 15.43 -7.27
N SER A 37 -0.45 14.42 -7.87
CA SER A 37 0.93 14.51 -8.37
C SER A 37 1.15 15.62 -9.38
N GLN A 38 0.23 15.77 -10.34
CA GLN A 38 0.34 16.83 -11.35
C GLN A 38 0.28 18.21 -10.69
N HIS A 39 -0.73 18.46 -9.86
CA HIS A 39 -0.87 19.72 -9.13
C HIS A 39 0.37 20.01 -8.25
N VAL A 40 0.88 19.00 -7.55
CA VAL A 40 2.08 19.16 -6.72
C VAL A 40 3.28 19.57 -7.57
N PHE A 41 3.64 18.81 -8.59
CA PHE A 41 4.87 19.07 -9.33
C PHE A 41 4.75 20.25 -10.30
N GLU A 42 3.60 20.45 -10.96
CA GLU A 42 3.43 21.52 -11.92
C GLU A 42 3.09 22.87 -11.25
N ASP A 43 2.12 22.89 -10.32
CA ASP A 43 1.64 24.15 -9.75
C ASP A 43 2.43 24.58 -8.51
N GLN A 44 2.72 23.65 -7.56
CA GLN A 44 3.44 24.01 -6.34
C GLN A 44 4.94 24.13 -6.54
N TYR A 45 5.54 23.34 -7.46
CA TYR A 45 6.99 23.35 -7.72
C TYR A 45 7.39 23.94 -9.06
N GLY A 46 6.44 24.26 -9.96
CA GLY A 46 6.71 24.84 -11.28
C GLY A 46 7.43 23.90 -12.25
N MET A 47 7.32 22.58 -12.07
CA MET A 47 8.10 21.57 -12.81
C MET A 47 7.31 20.93 -13.95
N VAL A 48 6.63 21.70 -14.77
CA VAL A 48 5.78 21.22 -15.88
C VAL A 48 6.53 20.30 -16.84
N GLU A 49 7.72 20.74 -17.32
CA GLU A 49 8.51 19.96 -18.28
C GLU A 49 9.17 18.72 -17.65
N SER A 50 9.49 18.78 -16.37
CA SER A 50 10.20 17.71 -15.65
C SER A 50 9.29 16.69 -15.02
N PHE A 51 7.99 16.98 -14.84
CA PHE A 51 7.03 16.11 -14.18
C PHE A 51 6.97 14.69 -14.78
N PRO A 52 6.91 14.50 -16.12
CA PRO A 52 6.88 13.15 -16.70
C PRO A 52 8.12 12.30 -16.33
N TYR A 53 9.29 12.93 -16.23
CA TYR A 53 10.54 12.24 -15.88
C TYR A 53 10.57 11.87 -14.39
N ILE A 54 10.09 12.77 -13.53
CA ILE A 54 9.96 12.51 -12.07
C ILE A 54 8.98 11.36 -11.86
N PHE A 55 7.83 11.41 -12.51
CA PHE A 55 6.80 10.37 -12.43
C PHE A 55 7.33 9.00 -12.88
N ALA A 56 8.04 8.96 -14.01
CA ALA A 56 8.69 7.75 -14.52
C ALA A 56 9.77 7.24 -13.55
N GLY A 57 10.58 8.13 -12.98
CA GLY A 57 11.62 7.78 -12.00
C GLY A 57 11.02 7.15 -10.74
N LEU A 58 9.91 7.69 -10.24
CA LEU A 58 9.18 7.12 -9.10
C LEU A 58 8.58 5.74 -9.43
N ALA A 59 8.07 5.54 -10.66
CA ALA A 59 7.58 4.24 -11.11
C ALA A 59 8.70 3.19 -11.17
N VAL A 60 9.94 3.58 -11.51
CA VAL A 60 11.13 2.70 -11.45
C VAL A 60 11.35 2.19 -10.02
N SER A 61 11.12 2.98 -8.99
CA SER A 61 11.24 2.54 -7.58
C SER A 61 10.29 1.39 -7.26
N ILE A 62 9.04 1.45 -7.74
CA ILE A 62 8.06 0.35 -7.62
C ILE A 62 8.54 -0.88 -8.40
N GLY A 63 8.98 -0.68 -9.64
CA GLY A 63 9.46 -1.77 -10.50
C GLY A 63 10.64 -2.50 -9.88
N LEU A 64 11.62 -1.76 -9.38
CA LEU A 64 12.81 -2.32 -8.73
C LEU A 64 12.45 -3.14 -7.49
N SER A 65 11.60 -2.61 -6.61
CA SER A 65 11.17 -3.33 -5.40
C SER A 65 10.34 -4.57 -5.73
N THR A 66 9.49 -4.50 -6.75
CA THR A 66 8.70 -5.65 -7.23
C THR A 66 9.62 -6.74 -7.78
N PHE A 67 10.66 -6.37 -8.53
CA PHE A 67 11.68 -7.31 -9.01
C PHE A 67 12.43 -7.96 -7.85
N LEU A 68 12.90 -7.18 -6.89
CA LEU A 68 13.59 -7.68 -5.70
C LEU A 68 12.68 -8.53 -4.82
N ASN A 69 11.38 -8.26 -4.79
CA ASN A 69 10.40 -9.02 -4.02
C ASN A 69 10.42 -10.51 -4.38
N GLY A 70 10.56 -10.85 -5.68
CA GLY A 70 10.63 -12.23 -6.13
C GLY A 70 11.72 -13.05 -5.46
N THR A 71 12.90 -12.45 -5.24
CA THR A 71 14.03 -13.10 -4.57
C THR A 71 13.91 -13.04 -3.05
N LEU A 72 13.54 -11.88 -2.51
CA LEU A 72 13.52 -11.65 -1.07
C LEU A 72 12.37 -12.39 -0.38
N VAL A 73 11.23 -12.59 -1.05
CA VAL A 73 10.10 -13.34 -0.50
C VAL A 73 10.45 -14.80 -0.26
N MET A 74 11.28 -15.39 -1.09
CA MET A 74 11.76 -16.77 -0.90
C MET A 74 12.65 -16.91 0.34
N LYS A 75 13.39 -15.85 0.70
CA LYS A 75 14.31 -15.86 1.85
C LYS A 75 13.60 -15.47 3.16
N PHE A 76 12.72 -14.48 3.14
CA PHE A 76 12.13 -13.89 4.35
C PHE A 76 10.68 -14.29 4.57
N GLY A 77 9.98 -14.75 3.53
CA GLY A 77 8.55 -15.02 3.53
C GLY A 77 7.70 -13.75 3.36
N MET A 78 6.51 -13.91 2.78
CA MET A 78 5.59 -12.82 2.42
C MET A 78 5.23 -11.91 3.60
N ARG A 79 4.87 -12.50 4.75
CA ARG A 79 4.40 -11.73 5.93
C ARG A 79 5.50 -10.89 6.55
N LYS A 80 6.70 -11.44 6.71
CA LYS A 80 7.82 -10.72 7.30
C LYS A 80 8.25 -9.58 6.38
N LEU A 81 8.34 -9.84 5.09
CA LEU A 81 8.72 -8.84 4.10
C LEU A 81 7.67 -7.71 4.02
N ALA A 82 6.38 -8.07 4.01
CA ALA A 82 5.29 -7.10 4.07
C ALA A 82 5.31 -6.26 5.34
N LEU A 83 5.57 -6.87 6.51
CA LEU A 83 5.65 -6.14 7.78
C LEU A 83 6.82 -5.15 7.79
N MET A 84 8.00 -5.56 7.29
CA MET A 84 9.16 -4.68 7.18
C MET A 84 8.90 -3.51 6.25
N ALA A 85 8.33 -3.78 5.06
CA ALA A 85 7.99 -2.74 4.09
C ALA A 85 6.92 -1.79 4.62
N LEU A 86 5.90 -2.31 5.30
CA LEU A 86 4.82 -1.50 5.89
C LEU A 86 5.33 -0.64 7.04
N SER A 87 6.21 -1.18 7.89
CA SER A 87 6.83 -0.41 8.97
C SER A 87 7.71 0.71 8.43
N ALA A 88 8.48 0.44 7.37
CA ALA A 88 9.29 1.46 6.70
C ALA A 88 8.39 2.53 6.04
N PHE A 89 7.33 2.11 5.37
CA PHE A 89 6.33 3.01 4.76
C PHE A 89 5.74 3.97 5.81
N CYS A 90 5.28 3.45 6.95
CA CYS A 90 4.76 4.26 8.05
C CYS A 90 5.84 5.19 8.62
N GLY A 91 7.04 4.66 8.87
CA GLY A 91 8.14 5.41 9.45
C GLY A 91 8.57 6.61 8.58
N ILE A 92 8.69 6.41 7.28
CA ILE A 92 9.05 7.48 6.33
C ILE A 92 7.92 8.51 6.19
N ALA A 93 6.65 8.07 6.16
CA ALA A 93 5.52 9.00 6.11
C ALA A 93 5.44 9.86 7.39
N LEU A 94 5.57 9.23 8.56
CA LEU A 94 5.60 9.94 9.85
C LEU A 94 6.81 10.87 9.96
N LEU A 95 7.98 10.44 9.50
CA LEU A 95 9.18 11.29 9.49
C LEU A 95 8.96 12.56 8.67
N TYR A 96 8.35 12.44 7.47
CA TYR A 96 7.99 13.60 6.67
C TYR A 96 7.02 14.53 7.41
N VAL A 97 5.96 13.96 7.98
CA VAL A 97 4.94 14.72 8.73
C VAL A 97 5.55 15.48 9.89
N LEU A 98 6.50 14.87 10.62
CA LEU A 98 7.16 15.52 11.76
C LEU A 98 8.16 16.60 11.34
N LEU A 99 8.96 16.35 10.30
CA LEU A 99 9.99 17.29 9.84
C LEU A 99 9.38 18.55 9.20
N PHE A 100 8.27 18.39 8.47
CA PHE A 100 7.65 19.49 7.72
C PHE A 100 6.32 19.95 8.33
N TRP A 101 6.12 19.70 9.64
CA TRP A 101 4.99 20.24 10.37
C TRP A 101 5.01 21.76 10.33
N ASN A 102 3.95 22.35 9.76
CA ASN A 102 3.80 23.81 9.65
C ASN A 102 4.99 24.52 8.96
N GLN A 103 5.66 23.81 8.06
CA GLN A 103 6.76 24.31 7.25
C GLN A 103 6.35 24.43 5.77
N PRO A 104 6.99 25.32 4.99
CA PRO A 104 6.81 25.29 3.54
C PRO A 104 7.28 23.98 2.94
N ASN A 105 6.88 23.72 1.70
CA ASN A 105 7.33 22.55 0.97
C ASN A 105 8.87 22.45 0.93
N PRO A 106 9.47 21.27 1.15
CA PRO A 106 10.91 21.08 1.00
C PRO A 106 11.35 21.24 -0.45
N SER A 107 12.65 21.19 -0.70
CA SER A 107 13.15 21.14 -2.08
C SER A 107 12.62 19.91 -2.82
N VAL A 108 12.46 20.01 -4.15
CA VAL A 108 12.00 18.90 -5.00
C VAL A 108 12.82 17.63 -4.78
N ALA A 109 14.14 17.76 -4.63
CA ALA A 109 15.02 16.62 -4.40
C ALA A 109 14.66 15.85 -3.11
N VAL A 110 14.35 16.58 -2.03
CA VAL A 110 13.93 15.98 -0.76
C VAL A 110 12.58 15.31 -0.92
N LEU A 111 11.61 15.97 -1.55
CA LEU A 111 10.29 15.37 -1.82
C LEU A 111 10.41 14.09 -2.62
N VAL A 112 11.15 14.11 -3.73
CA VAL A 112 11.36 12.95 -4.59
C VAL A 112 12.07 11.82 -3.84
N ALA A 113 13.03 12.11 -2.97
CA ALA A 113 13.68 11.10 -2.13
C ALA A 113 12.68 10.40 -1.20
N PHE A 114 11.83 11.16 -0.50
CA PHE A 114 10.79 10.59 0.36
C PHE A 114 9.79 9.74 -0.44
N LEU A 115 9.32 10.25 -1.57
CA LEU A 115 8.39 9.51 -2.45
C LEU A 115 9.03 8.25 -3.03
N SER A 116 10.31 8.29 -3.40
CA SER A 116 11.02 7.11 -3.93
C SER A 116 11.08 5.97 -2.91
N VAL A 117 11.33 6.28 -1.64
CA VAL A 117 11.31 5.28 -0.57
C VAL A 117 9.89 4.78 -0.33
N GLN A 118 8.88 5.65 -0.34
CA GLN A 118 7.48 5.26 -0.23
C GLN A 118 7.08 4.29 -1.35
N PHE A 119 7.44 4.61 -2.59
CA PHE A 119 7.12 3.78 -3.76
C PHE A 119 7.89 2.47 -3.78
N PHE A 120 9.12 2.48 -3.31
CA PHE A 120 9.88 1.26 -3.10
C PHE A 120 9.18 0.32 -2.10
N CYS A 121 8.65 0.86 -0.99
CA CYS A 121 7.84 0.07 -0.07
C CYS A 121 6.55 -0.45 -0.72
N LEU A 122 5.86 0.36 -1.54
CA LEU A 122 4.62 -0.05 -2.22
C LEU A 122 4.80 -1.28 -3.11
N GLY A 123 5.92 -1.37 -3.84
CA GLY A 123 6.18 -2.53 -4.70
C GLY A 123 6.27 -3.86 -3.92
N PHE A 124 6.80 -3.82 -2.70
CA PHE A 124 6.74 -4.99 -1.80
C PHE A 124 5.34 -5.25 -1.27
N LEU A 125 4.61 -4.19 -0.90
CA LEU A 125 3.31 -4.33 -0.22
C LEU A 125 2.26 -4.92 -1.14
N TRP A 126 2.12 -4.44 -2.36
CA TRP A 126 1.07 -4.90 -3.28
C TRP A 126 1.15 -6.40 -3.59
N GLY A 127 2.34 -6.88 -3.94
CA GLY A 127 2.56 -8.30 -4.24
C GLY A 127 2.28 -9.19 -3.05
N ASN A 128 2.85 -8.86 -1.91
CA ASN A 128 2.73 -9.68 -0.70
C ASN A 128 1.32 -9.66 -0.11
N PHE A 129 0.65 -8.50 -0.04
CA PHE A 129 -0.72 -8.43 0.50
C PHE A 129 -1.71 -9.22 -0.35
N ARG A 130 -1.63 -9.09 -1.68
CA ARG A 130 -2.48 -9.87 -2.59
C ARG A 130 -2.22 -11.37 -2.44
N SER A 131 -0.97 -11.79 -2.34
CA SER A 131 -0.62 -13.21 -2.17
C SER A 131 -1.12 -13.76 -0.83
N ILE A 132 -0.94 -13.03 0.26
CA ILE A 132 -1.42 -13.42 1.59
C ILE A 132 -2.96 -13.47 1.61
N ALA A 133 -3.65 -12.51 0.99
CA ALA A 133 -5.11 -12.52 0.91
C ALA A 133 -5.65 -13.74 0.14
N MET A 134 -4.93 -14.22 -0.87
CA MET A 134 -5.35 -15.35 -1.69
C MET A 134 -4.91 -16.70 -1.13
N GLU A 135 -3.96 -16.77 -0.19
CA GLU A 135 -3.43 -18.01 0.36
C GLU A 135 -4.53 -18.96 0.89
N PRO A 136 -5.54 -18.50 1.68
CA PRO A 136 -6.60 -19.37 2.20
C PRO A 136 -7.62 -19.82 1.15
N ILE A 137 -7.73 -19.10 0.04
CA ILE A 137 -8.78 -19.29 -0.99
C ILE A 137 -8.18 -19.60 -2.38
N GLY A 138 -7.01 -20.22 -2.41
CA GLY A 138 -6.29 -20.52 -3.66
C GLY A 138 -7.09 -21.27 -4.71
N HIS A 139 -8.02 -22.16 -4.31
CA HIS A 139 -8.90 -22.91 -5.20
C HIS A 139 -9.98 -22.06 -5.90
N ILE A 140 -10.27 -20.85 -5.38
CA ILE A 140 -11.15 -19.84 -6.02
C ILE A 140 -10.41 -18.53 -6.30
N ALA A 141 -9.09 -18.58 -6.52
CA ALA A 141 -8.22 -17.42 -6.63
C ALA A 141 -8.70 -16.36 -7.66
N GLY A 142 -9.30 -16.78 -8.77
CA GLY A 142 -9.86 -15.88 -9.77
C GLY A 142 -11.00 -15.00 -9.22
N ILE A 143 -11.95 -15.60 -8.52
CA ILE A 143 -13.06 -14.89 -7.86
C ILE A 143 -12.51 -14.03 -6.72
N GLY A 144 -11.61 -14.60 -5.91
CA GLY A 144 -10.96 -13.91 -4.82
C GLY A 144 -10.21 -12.65 -5.28
N ALA A 145 -9.47 -12.74 -6.37
CA ALA A 145 -8.74 -11.61 -6.95
C ALA A 145 -9.69 -10.51 -7.47
N ALA A 146 -10.81 -10.90 -8.09
CA ALA A 146 -11.82 -9.94 -8.55
C ALA A 146 -12.47 -9.19 -7.36
N ILE A 147 -12.84 -9.90 -6.29
CA ILE A 147 -13.41 -9.30 -5.08
C ILE A 147 -12.37 -8.40 -4.40
N ASN A 148 -11.13 -8.89 -4.24
CA ASN A 148 -10.04 -8.09 -3.66
C ASN A 148 -9.83 -6.79 -4.45
N GLY A 149 -9.75 -6.84 -5.77
CA GLY A 149 -9.60 -5.66 -6.62
C GLY A 149 -10.77 -4.67 -6.48
N PHE A 150 -12.00 -5.18 -6.51
CA PHE A 150 -13.20 -4.37 -6.35
C PHE A 150 -13.25 -3.68 -4.98
N VAL A 151 -13.13 -4.45 -3.91
CA VAL A 151 -13.17 -3.91 -2.53
C VAL A 151 -12.02 -2.92 -2.29
N SER A 152 -10.82 -3.23 -2.76
CA SER A 152 -9.67 -2.32 -2.64
C SER A 152 -9.93 -0.99 -3.36
N THR A 153 -10.55 -1.02 -4.54
CA THR A 153 -10.88 0.21 -5.28
C THR A 153 -11.98 1.01 -4.58
N VAL A 154 -13.03 0.35 -4.08
CA VAL A 154 -14.13 1.00 -3.34
C VAL A 154 -13.62 1.70 -2.07
N ILE A 155 -12.59 1.16 -1.42
CA ILE A 155 -11.94 1.79 -0.28
C ILE A 155 -11.00 2.91 -0.74
N ALA A 156 -10.21 2.67 -1.77
CA ALA A 156 -9.14 3.57 -2.21
C ALA A 156 -9.66 4.89 -2.80
N VAL A 157 -10.72 4.85 -3.61
CA VAL A 157 -11.24 6.04 -4.31
C VAL A 157 -11.75 7.12 -3.34
N PRO A 158 -12.60 6.81 -2.34
CA PRO A 158 -13.01 7.81 -1.35
C PRO A 158 -11.84 8.39 -0.55
N ILE A 159 -10.86 7.56 -0.18
CA ILE A 159 -9.65 8.00 0.53
C ILE A 159 -8.88 9.01 -0.33
N ALA A 160 -8.64 8.68 -1.59
CA ALA A 160 -7.93 9.56 -2.51
C ALA A 160 -8.66 10.89 -2.72
N SER A 161 -9.98 10.83 -2.93
CA SER A 161 -10.81 12.03 -3.13
C SER A 161 -10.84 12.90 -1.87
N TYR A 162 -10.99 12.29 -0.70
CA TYR A 162 -11.07 13.05 0.56
C TYR A 162 -9.74 13.68 0.95
N ILE A 163 -8.63 12.95 0.85
CA ILE A 163 -7.31 13.49 1.21
C ILE A 163 -6.80 14.44 0.14
N GLY A 164 -7.03 14.12 -1.14
CA GLY A 164 -6.59 14.93 -2.28
C GLY A 164 -7.08 16.37 -2.24
N GLN A 165 -8.29 16.63 -1.74
CA GLN A 165 -8.84 17.99 -1.63
C GLN A 165 -8.06 18.91 -0.66
N PHE A 166 -7.26 18.35 0.24
CA PHE A 166 -6.44 19.12 1.17
C PHE A 166 -5.02 19.38 0.65
N VAL A 167 -4.63 18.76 -0.47
CA VAL A 167 -3.31 18.95 -1.09
C VAL A 167 -3.39 20.17 -2.04
N THR A 168 -3.53 21.36 -1.47
CA THR A 168 -3.67 22.61 -2.21
C THR A 168 -2.34 23.40 -2.25
N ASP A 169 -1.88 23.85 -1.10
CA ASP A 169 -0.71 24.73 -0.99
C ASP A 169 0.57 24.00 -0.60
N THR A 170 0.42 22.87 0.07
CA THR A 170 1.53 22.05 0.57
C THR A 170 1.33 20.56 0.32
N VAL A 171 2.43 19.84 0.26
CA VAL A 171 2.43 18.36 0.12
C VAL A 171 2.16 17.67 1.47
N TRP A 172 2.22 18.39 2.57
CA TRP A 172 2.08 17.83 3.91
C TRP A 172 0.81 16.97 4.12
N PRO A 173 -0.41 17.40 3.68
CA PRO A 173 -1.62 16.59 3.85
C PRO A 173 -1.56 15.24 3.13
N MET A 174 -0.85 15.17 2.00
CA MET A 174 -0.64 13.91 1.29
C MET A 174 0.12 12.92 2.18
N PHE A 175 1.23 13.33 2.81
CA PHE A 175 2.00 12.45 3.69
C PHE A 175 1.24 12.09 4.98
N VAL A 176 0.39 12.97 5.50
CA VAL A 176 -0.56 12.62 6.58
C VAL A 176 -1.47 11.48 6.12
N GLY A 177 -2.03 11.58 4.92
CA GLY A 177 -2.86 10.53 4.35
C GLY A 177 -2.11 9.19 4.21
N LEU A 178 -0.87 9.22 3.69
CA LEU A 178 -0.03 8.04 3.60
C LEU A 178 0.24 7.43 5.00
N ALA A 179 0.55 8.25 5.99
CA ALA A 179 0.80 7.82 7.36
C ALA A 179 -0.44 7.16 7.97
N VAL A 180 -1.62 7.78 7.86
CA VAL A 180 -2.88 7.26 8.39
C VAL A 180 -3.23 5.92 7.73
N CYS A 181 -3.20 5.84 6.40
CA CYS A 181 -3.46 4.60 5.67
C CYS A 181 -2.47 3.49 6.05
N GLY A 182 -1.19 3.84 6.17
CA GLY A 182 -0.14 2.92 6.59
C GLY A 182 -0.35 2.40 8.01
N LEU A 183 -0.65 3.27 8.97
CA LEU A 183 -0.89 2.90 10.37
C LEU A 183 -2.13 2.03 10.54
N ILE A 184 -3.23 2.33 9.84
CA ILE A 184 -4.43 1.47 9.83
C ILE A 184 -4.05 0.09 9.28
N SER A 185 -3.35 0.05 8.16
CA SER A 185 -2.88 -1.20 7.55
C SER A 185 -1.98 -2.01 8.49
N LEU A 186 -1.07 -1.33 9.18
CA LEU A 186 -0.18 -1.95 10.17
C LEU A 186 -0.97 -2.51 11.35
N GLY A 187 -1.94 -1.75 11.86
CA GLY A 187 -2.84 -2.21 12.92
C GLY A 187 -3.61 -3.46 12.52
N ILE A 188 -4.21 -3.49 11.33
CA ILE A 188 -4.92 -4.67 10.81
C ILE A 188 -3.96 -5.86 10.71
N MET A 189 -2.78 -5.66 10.14
CA MET A 189 -1.79 -6.73 9.97
C MET A 189 -1.31 -7.32 11.30
N LEU A 190 -1.15 -6.51 12.33
CA LEU A 190 -0.73 -6.96 13.67
C LEU A 190 -1.86 -7.69 14.41
N LEU A 191 -3.12 -7.33 14.17
CA LEU A 191 -4.28 -7.97 14.79
C LEU A 191 -4.61 -9.34 14.18
N VAL A 192 -4.26 -9.56 12.91
CA VAL A 192 -4.48 -10.82 12.20
C VAL A 192 -3.32 -11.76 12.45
N ARG A 193 -3.43 -12.55 13.54
CA ARG A 193 -2.43 -13.57 13.86
C ARG A 193 -2.48 -14.71 12.83
N LYS A 194 -1.29 -15.23 12.49
CA LYS A 194 -1.15 -16.48 11.72
C LYS A 194 -1.97 -17.58 12.40
N PRO A 195 -2.76 -18.38 11.67
CA PRO A 195 -3.26 -19.64 12.21
C PRO A 195 -2.04 -20.43 12.69
N ARG A 196 -2.07 -20.91 13.94
CA ARG A 196 -1.03 -21.82 14.43
C ARG A 196 -1.05 -23.04 13.51
N PRO A 197 0.10 -23.51 12.99
CA PRO A 197 0.14 -24.80 12.35
C PRO A 197 -0.48 -25.79 13.34
N ILE A 198 -1.43 -26.60 12.88
CA ILE A 198 -1.94 -27.73 13.66
C ILE A 198 -0.72 -28.64 13.87
N ALA A 199 -0.05 -28.44 15.00
CA ALA A 199 1.07 -29.27 15.40
C ALA A 199 0.51 -30.69 15.58
N SER A 200 0.81 -31.52 14.60
CA SER A 200 0.91 -32.99 14.75
C SER A 200 -0.01 -33.63 15.80
N LEU A 201 -1.26 -33.91 15.41
CA LEU A 201 -1.96 -35.07 15.94
C LEU A 201 -1.47 -36.35 15.19
N SER A 202 -0.18 -36.54 15.16
CA SER A 202 0.49 -37.72 14.62
C SER A 202 1.58 -38.14 15.59
N LYS A 203 1.17 -38.50 16.80
CA LYS A 203 1.89 -39.40 17.70
C LYS A 203 0.85 -40.05 18.59
N GLY A 204 0.39 -41.15 18.15
CA GLY A 204 -0.44 -42.12 18.84
C GLY A 204 -0.55 -43.36 17.98
#